data_1dc0dc2a18244a3e3f5dab98faa72351
#
_entry.id   1dc0dc2a18244a3e3f5dab98faa72351
#
_cell.length_a   1.000
_cell.length_b   1.000
_cell.length_c   1.000
_cell.angle_alpha   90.00
_cell.angle_beta   90.00
_cell.angle_gamma   90.00
#
_symmetry.space_group_name_H-M   'P 1'
#
loop_
_entity.id
_entity.type
_entity.pdbx_description
1 polymer ?
#
loop_
_entity_poly.entity_id
_entity_poly.type
_entity_poly.pdbx_seq_one_letter_code
_entity_poly.pdbx_strand_id
1 'polypeptide(L)'
;MRTRLATSTAATQLSLGYLIAQAPSSAQRGEYRGRGFELRTDAWGVVRGGEGVLLSTTGRYQQGSGVASTQLDVAEAVSRSTGAADLGKHLGDAAVQQKALFSKDADNAQQDFIAQIDPKAKGKHAGPVNGQEAAKAQAGERELDTEQPVEKFAAPLVVMESPTNINWATPASTVIFAGQHMQWTTQSDLHLAAAHTVSSVAANAVNLFTHAGGIQAIAGNGPVSLQAHTDQLEILADKAITIVSVNGSIEIKGSERITLQAGQSSITLEGGNITFACPGNFSVKGGQHVFDGGARAEASSAPLPSSKLSLFNRQMQLSALDTGEILAETPYFIRLDDGVVYHGRTDSDGLTDLAQDQAALQGKVDFGHEAMKLIANFKAKA
;
A
#
# COMPACT_ATOMS: atom_id res chain seq x y z
N MET A 1 -44.92 -9.57 10.06
CA MET A 1 -45.03 -8.11 10.31
C MET A 1 -44.18 -7.39 9.25
N ARG A 2 -44.64 -6.23 8.80
CA ARG A 2 -43.96 -5.39 7.81
C ARG A 2 -44.18 -3.92 8.14
N THR A 3 -43.13 -3.14 8.11
CA THR A 3 -43.19 -1.67 8.16
C THR A 3 -42.53 -1.11 6.89
N ARG A 4 -43.15 -0.09 6.29
CA ARG A 4 -42.62 0.58 5.10
C ARG A 4 -42.81 2.08 5.23
N LEU A 5 -41.74 2.82 5.05
CA LEU A 5 -41.72 4.26 4.82
C LEU A 5 -41.28 4.48 3.37
N ALA A 6 -42.09 5.19 2.60
CA ALA A 6 -41.78 5.38 1.19
C ALA A 6 -42.27 6.75 0.69
N THR A 7 -41.56 7.29 -0.28
CA THR A 7 -41.94 8.45 -1.06
C THR A 7 -41.89 8.13 -2.54
N SER A 8 -42.69 8.75 -3.37
CA SER A 8 -42.66 8.61 -4.81
C SER A 8 -41.43 9.30 -5.43
N THR A 9 -40.84 10.28 -4.75
CA THR A 9 -39.64 10.97 -5.20
C THR A 9 -38.46 10.01 -5.22
N ALA A 10 -37.91 9.76 -6.42
CA ALA A 10 -36.80 8.84 -6.68
C ALA A 10 -37.02 7.44 -6.05
N ALA A 11 -38.25 6.99 -5.95
CA ALA A 11 -38.63 5.70 -5.36
C ALA A 11 -37.94 5.39 -4.02
N THR A 12 -37.70 6.42 -3.19
CA THR A 12 -36.98 6.28 -1.90
C THR A 12 -37.83 5.56 -0.89
N GLN A 13 -37.30 4.49 -0.29
CA GLN A 13 -38.02 3.69 0.70
C GLN A 13 -37.12 3.02 1.72
N LEU A 14 -37.67 2.85 2.94
CA LEU A 14 -37.17 1.94 3.95
C LEU A 14 -38.23 0.88 4.22
N SER A 15 -37.89 -0.38 4.04
CA SER A 15 -38.75 -1.53 4.32
C SER A 15 -38.12 -2.38 5.41
N LEU A 16 -38.92 -2.80 6.41
CA LEU A 16 -38.51 -3.60 7.56
C LEU A 16 -39.42 -4.85 7.67
N GLY A 17 -38.81 -5.99 7.99
CA GLY A 17 -39.47 -7.27 8.18
C GLY A 17 -39.68 -8.03 6.87
N TYR A 18 -40.92 -8.33 6.47
CA TYR A 18 -41.18 -8.98 5.19
C TYR A 18 -41.07 -7.99 4.04
N LEU A 19 -40.21 -8.27 3.06
CA LEU A 19 -40.05 -7.47 1.85
C LEU A 19 -41.04 -7.98 0.80
N ILE A 20 -41.90 -7.11 0.31
CA ILE A 20 -42.97 -7.44 -0.65
C ILE A 20 -42.88 -6.46 -1.83
N ALA A 21 -43.08 -6.95 -3.05
CA ALA A 21 -43.20 -6.11 -4.23
C ALA A 21 -44.44 -5.22 -4.09
N GLN A 22 -44.25 -3.90 -4.12
CA GLN A 22 -45.35 -2.93 -4.00
C GLN A 22 -44.87 -1.58 -4.55
N ALA A 23 -45.57 -1.06 -5.54
CA ALA A 23 -45.28 0.27 -6.05
C ALA A 23 -45.46 1.36 -4.97
N PRO A 24 -44.73 2.47 -4.99
CA PRO A 24 -44.80 3.53 -3.99
C PRO A 24 -46.23 4.10 -3.78
N SER A 25 -46.98 4.23 -4.85
CA SER A 25 -48.36 4.81 -4.87
C SER A 25 -49.48 3.78 -4.79
N SER A 26 -49.18 2.48 -4.61
CA SER A 26 -50.16 1.41 -4.63
C SER A 26 -50.37 0.80 -3.24
N ALA A 27 -51.65 0.58 -2.87
CA ALA A 27 -51.99 -0.23 -1.71
C ALA A 27 -51.95 -1.75 -2.01
N GLN A 28 -51.87 -2.14 -3.28
CA GLN A 28 -51.85 -3.53 -3.68
C GLN A 28 -50.49 -4.17 -3.37
N ARG A 29 -50.53 -5.27 -2.63
CA ARG A 29 -49.36 -6.07 -2.30
C ARG A 29 -49.13 -7.10 -3.40
N GLY A 30 -47.89 -7.17 -3.91
CA GLY A 30 -47.45 -8.17 -4.86
C GLY A 30 -46.71 -9.31 -4.16
N GLU A 31 -45.76 -9.89 -4.87
CA GLU A 31 -44.99 -11.08 -4.47
C GLU A 31 -44.05 -10.81 -3.30
N TYR A 32 -43.78 -11.89 -2.54
CA TYR A 32 -42.76 -11.91 -1.49
C TYR A 32 -41.36 -11.88 -2.10
N ARG A 33 -40.51 -10.96 -1.59
CA ARG A 33 -39.12 -10.74 -2.08
C ARG A 33 -38.05 -11.17 -1.07
N GLY A 34 -38.42 -11.37 0.20
CA GLY A 34 -37.48 -11.74 1.24
C GLY A 34 -37.81 -11.14 2.61
N ARG A 35 -36.85 -11.20 3.53
CA ARG A 35 -36.98 -10.66 4.89
C ARG A 35 -35.71 -9.90 5.31
N GLY A 36 -35.87 -8.95 6.24
CA GLY A 36 -34.78 -8.13 6.77
C GLY A 36 -35.12 -6.64 6.65
N PHE A 37 -34.12 -5.85 6.28
CA PHE A 37 -34.35 -4.45 5.92
C PHE A 37 -33.84 -4.16 4.50
N GLU A 38 -34.49 -3.23 3.82
CA GLU A 38 -34.06 -2.69 2.53
C GLU A 38 -34.19 -1.16 2.59
N LEU A 39 -33.05 -0.48 2.45
CA LEU A 39 -32.98 0.96 2.22
C LEU A 39 -32.65 1.17 0.74
N ARG A 40 -33.55 1.83 0.00
CA ARG A 40 -33.46 1.98 -1.44
C ARG A 40 -33.80 3.39 -1.88
N THR A 41 -33.08 3.89 -2.90
CA THR A 41 -33.40 5.10 -3.64
C THR A 41 -32.88 4.96 -5.08
N ASP A 42 -33.55 5.58 -6.04
CA ASP A 42 -33.08 5.71 -7.41
C ASP A 42 -32.24 7.01 -7.58
N ALA A 43 -32.04 7.78 -6.50
CA ALA A 43 -31.17 8.95 -6.44
C ALA A 43 -29.87 8.64 -5.65
N TRP A 44 -29.37 9.62 -4.94
CA TRP A 44 -28.13 9.52 -4.16
C TRP A 44 -28.37 8.92 -2.78
N GLY A 45 -27.55 7.97 -2.39
CA GLY A 45 -27.54 7.40 -1.03
C GLY A 45 -26.23 7.74 -0.30
N VAL A 46 -26.34 8.13 0.98
CA VAL A 46 -25.19 8.41 1.84
C VAL A 46 -25.34 7.62 3.15
N VAL A 47 -24.31 6.88 3.53
CA VAL A 47 -24.15 6.30 4.88
C VAL A 47 -22.93 6.95 5.51
N ARG A 48 -23.13 7.68 6.61
CA ARG A 48 -22.06 8.42 7.28
C ARG A 48 -22.18 8.26 8.80
N GLY A 49 -21.11 7.78 9.44
CA GLY A 49 -20.95 7.75 10.88
C GLY A 49 -19.75 8.60 11.29
N GLY A 50 -19.97 9.70 12.05
CA GLY A 50 -18.89 10.62 12.44
C GLY A 50 -17.88 10.01 13.40
N GLU A 51 -18.26 8.97 14.15
CA GLU A 51 -17.40 8.23 15.08
C GLU A 51 -16.86 6.91 14.52
N GLY A 52 -17.34 6.50 13.35
CA GLY A 52 -16.94 5.28 12.64
C GLY A 52 -18.11 4.53 12.03
N VAL A 53 -17.80 3.55 11.20
CA VAL A 53 -18.78 2.70 10.51
C VAL A 53 -18.31 1.25 10.60
N LEU A 54 -19.18 0.37 11.09
CA LEU A 54 -18.99 -1.08 11.05
C LEU A 54 -19.94 -1.70 10.03
N LEU A 55 -19.37 -2.39 9.04
CA LEU A 55 -20.08 -3.24 8.09
C LEU A 55 -19.74 -4.71 8.40
N SER A 56 -20.69 -5.45 8.94
CA SER A 56 -20.48 -6.81 9.40
C SER A 56 -21.59 -7.75 8.92
N THR A 57 -21.21 -8.97 8.58
CA THR A 57 -22.14 -10.08 8.35
C THR A 57 -22.13 -11.10 9.49
N THR A 58 -21.39 -10.83 10.57
CA THR A 58 -21.41 -11.65 11.79
C THR A 58 -22.71 -11.43 12.55
N GLY A 59 -23.55 -12.46 12.57
CA GLY A 59 -24.89 -12.38 13.18
C GLY A 59 -24.83 -12.50 14.70
N ARG A 60 -25.73 -11.80 15.37
CA ARG A 60 -26.04 -11.96 16.80
C ARG A 60 -27.38 -12.68 16.92
N TYR A 61 -27.41 -13.95 16.46
CA TYR A 61 -28.66 -14.74 16.41
C TYR A 61 -29.19 -15.08 17.79
N GLN A 62 -30.49 -15.24 17.89
CA GLN A 62 -31.22 -15.64 19.10
C GLN A 62 -31.23 -14.63 20.24
N GLN A 63 -30.63 -13.45 20.07
CA GLN A 63 -30.65 -12.40 21.08
C GLN A 63 -31.86 -11.44 20.92
N GLY A 64 -32.43 -11.35 19.72
CA GLY A 64 -33.58 -10.48 19.42
C GLY A 64 -33.31 -9.03 19.85
N SER A 65 -34.28 -8.41 20.53
CA SER A 65 -34.14 -7.08 21.11
C SER A 65 -33.32 -7.04 22.41
N GLY A 66 -32.95 -8.20 22.94
CA GLY A 66 -32.16 -8.36 24.17
C GLY A 66 -30.66 -8.55 23.90
N VAL A 67 -30.14 -8.06 22.76
CA VAL A 67 -28.73 -8.13 22.45
C VAL A 67 -27.89 -7.45 23.53
N ALA A 68 -27.02 -8.22 24.18
CA ALA A 68 -26.17 -7.75 25.27
C ALA A 68 -24.84 -7.12 24.79
N SER A 69 -24.45 -7.36 23.55
CA SER A 69 -23.25 -6.75 22.95
C SER A 69 -23.48 -5.27 22.65
N THR A 70 -22.42 -4.49 22.65
CA THR A 70 -22.47 -3.08 22.27
C THR A 70 -22.69 -2.91 20.75
N GLN A 71 -23.06 -1.71 20.33
CA GLN A 71 -23.33 -1.40 18.92
C GLN A 71 -22.11 -1.68 18.02
N LEU A 72 -20.91 -1.37 18.49
CA LEU A 72 -19.65 -1.56 17.75
C LEU A 72 -18.85 -2.77 18.27
N ASP A 73 -19.53 -3.90 18.53
CA ASP A 73 -18.89 -5.16 18.89
C ASP A 73 -18.13 -5.72 17.67
N VAL A 74 -16.80 -5.65 17.73
CA VAL A 74 -15.85 -6.03 16.66
C VAL A 74 -14.91 -7.16 17.09
N ALA A 75 -15.30 -7.97 18.06
CA ALA A 75 -14.44 -9.03 18.62
C ALA A 75 -13.87 -9.94 17.54
N GLU A 76 -14.64 -10.28 16.50
CA GLU A 76 -14.20 -11.10 15.38
C GLU A 76 -13.19 -10.39 14.50
N ALA A 77 -13.38 -9.10 14.21
CA ALA A 77 -12.44 -8.30 13.44
C ALA A 77 -11.09 -8.16 14.17
N VAL A 78 -11.14 -7.92 15.50
CA VAL A 78 -9.94 -7.88 16.35
C VAL A 78 -9.20 -9.22 16.28
N SER A 79 -9.88 -10.34 16.48
CA SER A 79 -9.26 -11.66 16.48
C SER A 79 -8.58 -11.98 15.14
N ARG A 80 -9.24 -11.65 14.02
CA ARG A 80 -8.67 -11.88 12.67
C ARG A 80 -7.49 -10.96 12.38
N SER A 81 -7.58 -9.69 12.76
CA SER A 81 -6.49 -8.74 12.57
C SER A 81 -5.28 -9.08 13.42
N THR A 82 -5.47 -9.59 14.65
CA THR A 82 -4.39 -10.09 15.51
C THR A 82 -3.71 -11.30 14.87
N GLY A 83 -4.48 -12.27 14.37
CA GLY A 83 -3.89 -13.42 13.67
C GLY A 83 -3.11 -13.04 12.40
N ALA A 84 -3.54 -12.00 11.68
CA ALA A 84 -2.81 -11.45 10.54
C ALA A 84 -1.50 -10.76 10.99
N ALA A 85 -1.53 -10.00 12.09
CA ALA A 85 -0.36 -9.35 12.65
C ALA A 85 0.68 -10.37 13.14
N ASP A 86 0.24 -11.43 13.83
CA ASP A 86 1.13 -12.51 14.29
C ASP A 86 1.81 -13.22 13.12
N LEU A 87 1.06 -13.52 12.04
CA LEU A 87 1.62 -14.08 10.83
C LEU A 87 2.64 -13.13 10.18
N GLY A 88 2.29 -11.86 10.04
CA GLY A 88 3.18 -10.82 9.49
C GLY A 88 4.49 -10.73 10.27
N LYS A 89 4.42 -10.74 11.60
CA LYS A 89 5.58 -10.73 12.48
C LYS A 89 6.47 -11.95 12.30
N HIS A 90 5.91 -13.16 12.31
CA HIS A 90 6.68 -14.40 12.13
C HIS A 90 7.41 -14.42 10.77
N LEU A 91 6.76 -14.01 9.70
CA LEU A 91 7.37 -13.92 8.37
C LEU A 91 8.42 -12.82 8.32
N GLY A 92 8.17 -11.67 8.97
CA GLY A 92 9.11 -10.58 9.08
C GLY A 92 10.38 -10.96 9.85
N ASP A 93 10.26 -11.65 10.98
CA ASP A 93 11.38 -12.16 11.76
C ASP A 93 12.23 -13.14 10.91
N ALA A 94 11.60 -14.05 10.18
CA ALA A 94 12.29 -14.97 9.27
C ALA A 94 13.02 -14.22 8.14
N ALA A 95 12.40 -13.18 7.56
CA ALA A 95 13.01 -12.36 6.54
C ALA A 95 14.26 -11.62 7.06
N VAL A 96 14.17 -11.00 8.23
CA VAL A 96 15.28 -10.28 8.86
C VAL A 96 16.46 -11.22 9.18
N GLN A 97 16.21 -12.44 9.67
CA GLN A 97 17.24 -13.44 9.88
C GLN A 97 18.03 -13.76 8.60
N GLN A 98 17.39 -13.71 7.45
CA GLN A 98 18.00 -13.93 6.13
C GLN A 98 18.47 -12.64 5.45
N LYS A 99 18.56 -11.52 6.20
CA LYS A 99 18.95 -10.19 5.71
C LYS A 99 18.04 -9.63 4.61
N ALA A 100 16.82 -10.14 4.51
CA ALA A 100 15.79 -9.56 3.65
C ALA A 100 15.14 -8.35 4.31
N LEU A 101 14.59 -7.44 3.49
CA LEU A 101 13.94 -6.24 3.99
C LEU A 101 12.59 -6.58 4.62
N PHE A 102 12.26 -5.91 5.70
CA PHE A 102 10.95 -5.96 6.35
C PHE A 102 10.51 -4.55 6.79
N SER A 103 9.26 -4.20 6.53
CA SER A 103 8.72 -2.90 6.90
C SER A 103 8.14 -2.93 8.32
N LYS A 104 8.92 -2.48 9.31
CA LYS A 104 8.46 -2.32 10.70
C LYS A 104 7.34 -1.29 10.83
N ASP A 105 7.33 -0.27 9.98
CA ASP A 105 6.32 0.80 10.04
C ASP A 105 4.94 0.29 9.61
N ALA A 106 4.87 -0.61 8.63
CA ALA A 106 3.62 -1.25 8.25
C ALA A 106 3.09 -2.19 9.36
N ASP A 107 3.99 -2.91 10.04
CA ASP A 107 3.62 -3.75 11.20
C ASP A 107 3.10 -2.90 12.36
N ASN A 108 3.77 -1.82 12.70
CA ASN A 108 3.34 -0.86 13.71
C ASN A 108 1.95 -0.27 13.38
N ALA A 109 1.72 0.12 12.12
CA ALA A 109 0.44 0.65 11.68
C ALA A 109 -0.71 -0.37 11.84
N GLN A 110 -0.44 -1.66 11.62
CA GLN A 110 -1.42 -2.72 11.86
C GLN A 110 -1.71 -2.90 13.35
N GLN A 111 -0.70 -2.87 14.21
CA GLN A 111 -0.87 -2.94 15.67
C GLN A 111 -1.66 -1.73 16.19
N ASP A 112 -1.39 -0.54 15.70
CA ASP A 112 -2.12 0.68 16.04
C ASP A 112 -3.59 0.60 15.61
N PHE A 113 -3.88 0.07 14.42
CA PHE A 113 -5.25 -0.17 13.96
C PHE A 113 -5.99 -1.14 14.92
N ILE A 114 -5.36 -2.27 15.27
CA ILE A 114 -5.95 -3.23 16.21
C ILE A 114 -6.23 -2.55 17.55
N ALA A 115 -5.29 -1.78 18.08
CA ALA A 115 -5.45 -1.06 19.34
C ALA A 115 -6.59 -0.02 19.30
N GLN A 116 -6.90 0.54 18.13
CA GLN A 116 -7.99 1.51 17.96
C GLN A 116 -9.37 0.87 17.93
N ILE A 117 -9.47 -0.40 17.56
CA ILE A 117 -10.74 -1.13 17.51
C ILE A 117 -10.93 -2.09 18.70
N ASP A 118 -9.85 -2.54 19.37
CA ASP A 118 -9.91 -3.50 20.47
C ASP A 118 -10.22 -2.81 21.82
N PRO A 119 -11.42 -2.98 22.35
CA PRO A 119 -11.77 -2.37 23.65
C PRO A 119 -10.98 -2.98 24.81
N LYS A 120 -10.34 -4.15 24.63
CA LYS A 120 -9.54 -4.80 25.66
C LYS A 120 -8.11 -4.25 25.75
N ALA A 121 -7.53 -3.78 24.65
CA ALA A 121 -6.15 -3.28 24.59
C ALA A 121 -5.97 -2.00 25.41
N LYS A 122 -6.96 -1.11 25.37
CA LYS A 122 -7.01 0.16 26.14
C LYS A 122 -8.25 0.24 27.03
N GLY A 123 -8.91 -0.88 27.30
CA GLY A 123 -10.23 -0.93 27.90
C GLY A 123 -11.32 -0.45 26.96
N LYS A 124 -12.47 -0.05 27.50
CA LYS A 124 -13.46 0.70 26.73
C LYS A 124 -12.86 2.07 26.48
N HIS A 125 -12.77 2.47 25.22
CA HIS A 125 -12.13 3.73 24.85
C HIS A 125 -12.78 4.90 25.59
N ALA A 126 -12.08 5.45 26.57
CA ALA A 126 -12.52 6.61 27.34
C ALA A 126 -12.25 7.90 26.54
N GLY A 127 -13.04 8.92 26.84
CA GLY A 127 -12.97 10.23 26.21
C GLY A 127 -13.74 10.34 24.88
N PRO A 128 -13.89 11.55 24.37
CA PRO A 128 -14.68 11.80 23.17
C PRO A 128 -13.99 11.29 21.91
N VAL A 129 -14.79 10.84 20.95
CA VAL A 129 -14.36 10.60 19.58
C VAL A 129 -15.12 11.58 18.69
N ASN A 130 -14.40 12.35 17.92
CA ASN A 130 -14.97 13.39 17.07
C ASN A 130 -15.95 14.33 17.83
N GLY A 131 -15.62 14.65 19.08
CA GLY A 131 -16.43 15.51 19.96
C GLY A 131 -17.65 14.85 20.61
N GLN A 132 -17.86 13.54 20.42
CA GLN A 132 -18.95 12.79 21.03
C GLN A 132 -18.45 11.98 22.24
N GLU A 133 -19.16 12.10 23.36
CA GLU A 133 -18.85 11.32 24.57
C GLU A 133 -19.43 9.90 24.46
N ALA A 134 -18.68 8.94 25.00
CA ALA A 134 -19.19 7.58 25.19
C ALA A 134 -20.04 7.53 26.47
N ALA A 135 -21.30 7.25 26.32
CA ALA A 135 -22.21 7.14 27.45
C ALA A 135 -23.17 5.96 27.26
N LYS A 136 -23.51 5.28 28.36
CA LYS A 136 -24.49 4.22 28.40
C LYS A 136 -25.77 4.78 29.05
N ALA A 137 -26.92 4.38 28.53
CA ALA A 137 -28.18 4.70 29.20
C ALA A 137 -28.24 4.03 30.58
N GLN A 138 -28.62 4.78 31.60
CA GLN A 138 -28.84 4.26 32.95
C GLN A 138 -30.10 3.37 32.94
N ALA A 139 -30.00 2.20 33.53
CA ALA A 139 -31.11 1.25 33.53
C ALA A 139 -32.33 1.81 34.28
N GLY A 140 -33.45 1.87 33.62
CA GLY A 140 -34.74 2.35 34.18
C GLY A 140 -34.94 3.87 34.13
N GLU A 141 -33.94 4.64 33.66
CA GLU A 141 -33.97 6.10 33.59
C GLU A 141 -33.65 6.59 32.16
N ARG A 142 -33.87 7.88 31.90
CA ARG A 142 -33.54 8.52 30.62
C ARG A 142 -32.18 9.23 30.65
N GLU A 143 -31.51 9.16 31.79
CA GLU A 143 -30.20 9.77 31.96
C GLU A 143 -29.07 8.86 31.46
N LEU A 144 -27.98 9.47 31.09
CA LEU A 144 -26.77 8.77 30.63
C LEU A 144 -25.85 8.53 31.83
N ASP A 145 -25.33 7.30 31.92
CA ASP A 145 -24.29 6.95 32.88
C ASP A 145 -22.92 7.22 32.25
N THR A 146 -22.32 8.35 32.59
CA THR A 146 -21.02 8.77 32.06
C THR A 146 -19.85 8.01 32.69
N GLU A 147 -20.08 7.29 33.79
CA GLU A 147 -19.03 6.48 34.44
C GLU A 147 -18.90 5.09 33.81
N GLN A 148 -19.87 4.68 32.99
CA GLN A 148 -19.83 3.41 32.27
C GLN A 148 -19.81 3.64 30.75
N PRO A 149 -18.64 3.93 30.15
CA PRO A 149 -18.55 4.12 28.72
C PRO A 149 -18.88 2.84 27.96
N VAL A 150 -19.56 2.98 26.83
CA VAL A 150 -19.78 1.88 25.88
C VAL A 150 -18.54 1.66 25.01
N GLU A 151 -18.41 0.48 24.45
CA GLU A 151 -17.38 0.21 23.46
C GLU A 151 -17.56 1.08 22.22
N LYS A 152 -16.47 1.65 21.75
CA LYS A 152 -16.41 2.49 20.55
C LYS A 152 -15.01 2.41 19.91
N PHE A 153 -14.87 2.87 18.70
CA PHE A 153 -13.56 3.05 18.09
C PHE A 153 -12.82 4.22 18.76
N ALA A 154 -11.48 4.11 18.88
CA ALA A 154 -10.67 5.20 19.41
C ALA A 154 -10.55 6.38 18.44
N ALA A 155 -10.82 6.15 17.15
CA ALA A 155 -10.80 7.14 16.06
C ALA A 155 -11.93 6.84 15.07
N PRO A 156 -12.35 7.80 14.23
CA PRO A 156 -13.29 7.54 13.14
C PRO A 156 -12.71 6.57 12.13
N LEU A 157 -13.22 5.34 12.09
CA LEU A 157 -12.74 4.24 11.24
C LEU A 157 -13.90 3.63 10.44
N VAL A 158 -13.57 2.99 9.33
CA VAL A 158 -14.46 2.07 8.63
C VAL A 158 -13.91 0.67 8.76
N VAL A 159 -14.66 -0.22 9.39
CA VAL A 159 -14.34 -1.64 9.54
C VAL A 159 -15.31 -2.45 8.71
N MET A 160 -14.78 -3.29 7.83
CA MET A 160 -15.56 -4.25 7.05
C MET A 160 -15.10 -5.66 7.43
N GLU A 161 -16.03 -6.50 7.89
CA GLU A 161 -15.72 -7.87 8.26
C GLU A 161 -16.81 -8.85 7.84
N SER A 162 -16.42 -10.10 7.58
CA SER A 162 -17.35 -11.18 7.27
C SER A 162 -16.77 -12.50 7.79
N PRO A 163 -17.61 -13.40 8.36
CA PRO A 163 -17.16 -14.74 8.70
C PRO A 163 -16.86 -15.61 7.47
N THR A 164 -17.22 -15.16 6.28
CA THR A 164 -16.99 -15.88 5.02
C THR A 164 -16.19 -15.02 4.04
N ASN A 165 -16.82 -14.43 3.05
CA ASN A 165 -16.13 -13.77 1.93
C ASN A 165 -16.49 -12.29 1.86
N ILE A 166 -15.53 -11.49 1.38
CA ILE A 166 -15.73 -10.12 0.92
C ILE A 166 -15.35 -10.09 -0.56
N ASN A 167 -16.26 -9.63 -1.42
CA ASN A 167 -16.04 -9.54 -2.85
C ASN A 167 -16.25 -8.10 -3.32
N TRP A 168 -15.28 -7.59 -4.10
CA TRP A 168 -15.38 -6.31 -4.80
C TRP A 168 -15.36 -6.57 -6.30
N ALA A 169 -16.44 -6.23 -6.97
CA ALA A 169 -16.59 -6.43 -8.41
C ALA A 169 -17.14 -5.16 -9.08
N THR A 170 -16.51 -4.76 -10.18
CA THR A 170 -16.94 -3.63 -11.01
C THR A 170 -16.58 -3.92 -12.46
N PRO A 171 -17.40 -3.50 -13.43
CA PRO A 171 -17.04 -3.57 -14.84
C PRO A 171 -16.05 -2.46 -15.27
N ALA A 172 -15.75 -1.52 -14.37
CA ALA A 172 -14.83 -0.40 -14.60
C ALA A 172 -13.58 -0.54 -13.72
N SER A 173 -13.03 0.55 -13.24
CA SER A 173 -11.79 0.56 -12.47
C SER A 173 -12.04 0.51 -10.96
N THR A 174 -11.16 -0.17 -10.23
CA THR A 174 -11.04 -0.07 -8.78
C THR A 174 -9.75 0.67 -8.46
N VAL A 175 -9.84 1.72 -7.63
CA VAL A 175 -8.69 2.50 -7.17
C VAL A 175 -8.63 2.42 -5.64
N ILE A 176 -7.46 2.05 -5.11
CA ILE A 176 -7.20 2.00 -3.68
C ILE A 176 -5.98 2.89 -3.41
N PHE A 177 -6.12 3.84 -2.50
CA PHE A 177 -5.07 4.76 -2.09
C PHE A 177 -4.98 4.81 -0.57
N ALA A 178 -3.76 4.76 -0.04
CA ALA A 178 -3.46 4.99 1.36
C ALA A 178 -2.39 6.09 1.45
N GLY A 179 -2.60 7.07 2.31
CA GLY A 179 -1.65 8.18 2.52
C GLY A 179 -0.37 7.77 3.24
N GLN A 180 -0.36 6.60 3.89
CA GLN A 180 0.80 6.05 4.60
C GLN A 180 1.08 4.62 4.17
N HIS A 181 0.42 3.62 4.76
CA HIS A 181 0.71 2.21 4.55
C HIS A 181 -0.49 1.47 3.97
N MET A 182 -0.23 0.52 3.10
CA MET A 182 -1.19 -0.48 2.64
C MET A 182 -0.60 -1.85 2.92
N GLN A 183 -1.35 -2.72 3.62
CA GLN A 183 -0.93 -4.05 3.95
C GLN A 183 -1.97 -5.08 3.49
N TRP A 184 -1.50 -6.11 2.83
CA TRP A 184 -2.29 -7.28 2.46
C TRP A 184 -1.67 -8.52 3.08
N THR A 185 -2.40 -9.17 3.98
CA THR A 185 -1.96 -10.39 4.64
C THR A 185 -2.98 -11.49 4.39
N THR A 186 -2.53 -12.66 3.94
CA THR A 186 -3.36 -13.84 3.75
C THR A 186 -2.76 -15.01 4.53
N GLN A 187 -3.60 -15.87 5.09
CA GLN A 187 -3.14 -17.10 5.76
C GLN A 187 -2.89 -18.25 4.78
N SER A 188 -3.27 -18.10 3.53
CA SER A 188 -3.06 -19.06 2.45
C SER A 188 -2.43 -18.34 1.27
N ASP A 189 -3.08 -18.32 0.12
CA ASP A 189 -2.50 -17.85 -1.12
C ASP A 189 -2.93 -16.41 -1.45
N LEU A 190 -2.02 -15.62 -2.01
CA LEU A 190 -2.30 -14.37 -2.69
C LEU A 190 -2.07 -14.57 -4.19
N HIS A 191 -3.13 -14.44 -4.98
CA HIS A 191 -3.08 -14.54 -6.43
C HIS A 191 -3.32 -13.18 -7.09
N LEU A 192 -2.37 -12.74 -7.93
CA LEU A 192 -2.48 -11.52 -8.72
C LEU A 192 -2.44 -11.90 -10.20
N ALA A 193 -3.52 -11.61 -10.93
CA ALA A 193 -3.62 -11.88 -12.36
C ALA A 193 -4.14 -10.66 -13.11
N ALA A 194 -3.54 -10.34 -14.24
CA ALA A 194 -3.98 -9.29 -15.15
C ALA A 194 -3.95 -9.80 -16.58
N ALA A 195 -4.94 -9.42 -17.38
CA ALA A 195 -4.99 -9.78 -18.79
C ALA A 195 -3.84 -9.15 -19.61
N HIS A 196 -3.31 -8.01 -19.17
CA HIS A 196 -2.26 -7.30 -19.88
C HIS A 196 -0.99 -7.16 -19.02
N THR A 197 -1.01 -6.34 -17.98
CA THR A 197 0.22 -5.96 -17.28
C THR A 197 0.02 -5.95 -15.76
N VAL A 198 0.98 -6.51 -15.03
CA VAL A 198 1.17 -6.26 -13.60
C VAL A 198 2.43 -5.42 -13.46
N SER A 199 2.34 -4.24 -12.85
CA SER A 199 3.45 -3.33 -12.61
C SER A 199 3.62 -3.08 -11.12
N SER A 200 4.86 -3.18 -10.63
CA SER A 200 5.24 -2.81 -9.27
C SER A 200 6.36 -1.77 -9.34
N VAL A 201 6.12 -0.61 -8.73
CA VAL A 201 7.08 0.51 -8.72
C VAL A 201 7.24 0.99 -7.28
N ALA A 202 8.48 1.12 -6.82
CA ALA A 202 8.81 1.62 -5.49
C ALA A 202 9.94 2.65 -5.58
N ALA A 203 9.89 3.67 -4.72
CA ALA A 203 10.94 4.68 -4.65
C ALA A 203 12.28 4.13 -4.12
N ASN A 204 12.21 3.28 -3.09
CA ASN A 204 13.41 2.80 -2.40
C ASN A 204 13.75 1.36 -2.75
N ALA A 205 12.86 0.41 -2.46
CA ALA A 205 13.17 -1.00 -2.65
C ALA A 205 11.94 -1.85 -2.93
N VAL A 206 12.14 -2.93 -3.67
CA VAL A 206 11.21 -4.05 -3.78
C VAL A 206 11.92 -5.28 -3.23
N ASN A 207 11.30 -5.97 -2.27
CA ASN A 207 11.84 -7.20 -1.69
C ASN A 207 10.91 -8.38 -2.00
N LEU A 208 11.50 -9.47 -2.48
CA LEU A 208 10.83 -10.75 -2.68
C LEU A 208 11.54 -11.81 -1.83
N PHE A 209 10.86 -12.31 -0.80
CA PHE A 209 11.39 -13.30 0.11
C PHE A 209 10.44 -14.49 0.20
N THR A 210 10.98 -15.71 0.18
CA THR A 210 10.24 -16.93 0.49
C THR A 210 10.99 -17.69 1.59
N HIS A 211 10.29 -18.11 2.62
CA HIS A 211 10.90 -18.88 3.72
C HIS A 211 11.15 -20.35 3.31
N ALA A 212 10.18 -20.97 2.68
CA ALA A 212 10.27 -22.35 2.22
C ALA A 212 9.68 -22.46 0.82
N GLY A 213 10.41 -22.93 -0.13
CA GLY A 213 10.04 -22.95 -1.53
C GLY A 213 11.00 -22.13 -2.37
N GLY A 214 10.57 -21.64 -3.52
CA GLY A 214 11.45 -20.92 -4.44
C GLY A 214 10.79 -19.70 -5.06
N ILE A 215 11.60 -18.91 -5.76
CA ILE A 215 11.16 -17.81 -6.63
C ILE A 215 11.39 -18.26 -8.07
N GLN A 216 10.35 -18.20 -8.90
CA GLN A 216 10.44 -18.48 -10.33
C GLN A 216 10.10 -17.24 -11.13
N ALA A 217 10.96 -16.89 -12.09
CA ALA A 217 10.69 -15.84 -13.06
C ALA A 217 10.75 -16.46 -14.47
N ILE A 218 9.59 -16.57 -15.12
CA ILE A 218 9.45 -17.23 -16.42
C ILE A 218 8.76 -16.28 -17.38
N ALA A 219 9.41 -15.99 -18.52
CA ALA A 219 8.77 -15.34 -19.65
C ALA A 219 8.49 -16.41 -20.73
N GLY A 220 7.21 -16.67 -21.01
CA GLY A 220 6.83 -17.63 -22.04
C GLY A 220 7.15 -17.16 -23.47
N ASN A 221 7.10 -15.84 -23.68
CA ASN A 221 7.48 -15.21 -24.93
C ASN A 221 8.05 -13.82 -24.63
N GLY A 222 9.27 -13.57 -25.04
CA GLY A 222 10.01 -12.35 -24.75
C GLY A 222 11.13 -12.53 -23.71
N PRO A 223 11.93 -11.49 -23.44
CA PRO A 223 13.09 -11.57 -22.56
C PRO A 223 12.73 -11.47 -21.07
N VAL A 224 13.56 -12.10 -20.22
CA VAL A 224 13.70 -11.72 -18.82
C VAL A 224 14.92 -10.83 -18.69
N SER A 225 14.77 -9.59 -18.23
CA SER A 225 15.84 -8.62 -18.07
C SER A 225 16.05 -8.27 -16.60
N LEU A 226 17.30 -8.38 -16.11
CA LEU A 226 17.74 -7.94 -14.78
C LEU A 226 18.85 -6.91 -14.96
N GLN A 227 18.68 -5.69 -14.48
CA GLN A 227 19.61 -4.58 -14.67
C GLN A 227 19.83 -3.83 -13.36
N ALA A 228 21.09 -3.57 -13.01
CA ALA A 228 21.52 -2.62 -12.00
C ALA A 228 22.23 -1.46 -12.69
N HIS A 229 21.68 -0.25 -12.62
CA HIS A 229 22.17 0.88 -13.43
C HIS A 229 23.35 1.62 -12.80
N THR A 230 23.42 1.69 -11.49
CA THR A 230 24.44 2.46 -10.76
C THR A 230 25.22 1.66 -9.74
N ASP A 231 24.85 0.39 -9.54
CA ASP A 231 25.44 -0.48 -8.55
C ASP A 231 25.58 -1.91 -9.10
N GLN A 232 26.03 -2.85 -8.28
CA GLN A 232 26.32 -4.22 -8.66
C GLN A 232 25.05 -5.09 -8.73
N LEU A 233 25.09 -6.11 -9.57
CA LEU A 233 24.16 -7.23 -9.57
C LEU A 233 24.89 -8.45 -8.97
N GLU A 234 24.40 -8.96 -7.84
CA GLU A 234 24.93 -10.17 -7.19
C GLU A 234 24.00 -11.36 -7.40
N ILE A 235 24.57 -12.50 -7.75
CA ILE A 235 23.85 -13.78 -7.82
C ILE A 235 24.60 -14.79 -6.98
N LEU A 236 24.02 -15.21 -5.85
CA LEU A 236 24.62 -16.11 -4.89
C LEU A 236 23.80 -17.38 -4.75
N ALA A 237 24.47 -18.54 -4.66
CA ALA A 237 23.85 -19.82 -4.37
C ALA A 237 24.77 -20.66 -3.46
N ASP A 238 24.20 -21.34 -2.49
CA ASP A 238 24.94 -22.26 -1.61
C ASP A 238 25.52 -23.47 -2.37
N LYS A 239 24.79 -23.97 -3.38
CA LYS A 239 25.20 -25.21 -4.10
C LYS A 239 25.74 -24.94 -5.50
N ALA A 240 24.89 -24.51 -6.40
CA ALA A 240 25.25 -24.35 -7.80
C ALA A 240 24.50 -23.22 -8.49
N ILE A 241 25.16 -22.54 -9.40
CA ILE A 241 24.55 -21.67 -10.39
C ILE A 241 24.70 -22.32 -11.74
N THR A 242 23.59 -22.58 -12.43
CA THR A 242 23.59 -23.19 -13.76
C THR A 242 23.11 -22.17 -14.78
N ILE A 243 23.93 -21.92 -15.80
CA ILE A 243 23.60 -20.99 -16.90
C ILE A 243 23.67 -21.80 -18.21
N VAL A 244 22.54 -21.89 -18.92
CA VAL A 244 22.41 -22.68 -20.14
C VAL A 244 21.71 -21.88 -21.22
N SER A 245 22.28 -21.83 -22.42
CA SER A 245 21.61 -21.42 -23.65
C SER A 245 21.38 -22.64 -24.53
N VAL A 246 20.12 -22.98 -24.81
CA VAL A 246 19.77 -24.21 -25.54
C VAL A 246 20.03 -24.07 -27.05
N ASN A 247 19.70 -22.92 -27.64
CA ASN A 247 19.72 -22.72 -29.08
C ASN A 247 20.59 -21.53 -29.52
N GLY A 248 21.38 -20.95 -28.61
CA GLY A 248 22.20 -19.78 -28.89
C GLY A 248 23.52 -19.78 -28.13
N SER A 249 24.11 -18.59 -27.97
CA SER A 249 25.34 -18.37 -27.24
C SER A 249 25.13 -17.87 -25.83
N ILE A 250 26.15 -18.01 -24.99
CA ILE A 250 26.31 -17.30 -23.73
C ILE A 250 27.41 -16.28 -23.92
N GLU A 251 27.13 -15.00 -23.78
CA GLU A 251 28.09 -13.91 -23.90
C GLU A 251 28.36 -13.29 -22.53
N ILE A 252 29.62 -13.22 -22.13
CA ILE A 252 30.09 -12.55 -20.92
C ILE A 252 31.01 -11.42 -21.33
N LYS A 253 30.65 -10.17 -21.07
CA LYS A 253 31.41 -8.98 -21.45
C LYS A 253 31.67 -8.11 -20.23
N GLY A 254 32.92 -7.65 -20.08
CA GLY A 254 33.33 -6.69 -19.05
C GLY A 254 34.21 -5.62 -19.68
N SER A 255 34.02 -4.37 -19.34
CA SER A 255 34.82 -3.25 -19.86
C SER A 255 36.26 -3.25 -19.33
N GLU A 256 36.45 -3.69 -18.09
CA GLU A 256 37.76 -3.62 -17.41
C GLU A 256 38.36 -5.00 -17.18
N ARG A 257 37.64 -5.88 -16.51
CA ARG A 257 38.14 -7.19 -16.10
C ARG A 257 37.01 -8.25 -16.07
N ILE A 258 37.36 -9.46 -16.45
CA ILE A 258 36.58 -10.67 -16.20
C ILE A 258 37.50 -11.65 -15.46
N THR A 259 37.03 -12.16 -14.29
CA THR A 259 37.77 -13.18 -13.53
C THR A 259 36.86 -14.41 -13.36
N LEU A 260 37.38 -15.56 -13.78
CA LEU A 260 36.78 -16.87 -13.49
C LEU A 260 37.68 -17.56 -12.46
N GLN A 261 37.18 -17.83 -11.28
CA GLN A 261 37.95 -18.40 -10.17
C GLN A 261 37.30 -19.65 -9.58
N ALA A 262 38.11 -20.67 -9.33
CA ALA A 262 37.70 -21.88 -8.59
C ALA A 262 38.85 -22.27 -7.63
N GLY A 263 38.61 -22.10 -6.33
CA GLY A 263 39.63 -22.31 -5.31
C GLY A 263 40.85 -21.40 -5.53
N GLN A 264 42.03 -22.01 -5.73
CA GLN A 264 43.29 -21.28 -5.97
C GLN A 264 43.63 -21.07 -7.45
N SER A 265 42.77 -21.54 -8.37
CA SER A 265 42.98 -21.40 -9.82
C SER A 265 42.09 -20.33 -10.42
N SER A 266 42.64 -19.51 -11.34
CA SER A 266 41.87 -18.45 -11.98
C SER A 266 42.27 -18.25 -13.44
N ILE A 267 41.31 -17.69 -14.19
CA ILE A 267 41.51 -17.11 -15.53
C ILE A 267 41.10 -15.66 -15.43
N THR A 268 42.01 -14.76 -15.77
CA THR A 268 41.74 -13.30 -15.75
C THR A 268 41.94 -12.73 -17.15
N LEU A 269 40.93 -12.03 -17.65
CA LEU A 269 41.00 -11.18 -18.85
C LEU A 269 41.03 -9.73 -18.36
N GLU A 270 42.11 -9.01 -18.65
CA GLU A 270 42.31 -7.64 -18.22
C GLU A 270 43.12 -6.84 -19.24
N GLY A 271 42.55 -5.77 -19.76
CA GLY A 271 43.16 -5.00 -20.83
C GLY A 271 43.47 -5.86 -22.04
N GLY A 272 44.76 -5.91 -22.47
CA GLY A 272 45.22 -6.74 -23.58
C GLY A 272 45.75 -8.12 -23.17
N ASN A 273 45.60 -8.54 -21.89
CA ASN A 273 46.22 -9.77 -21.37
C ASN A 273 45.19 -10.82 -20.97
N ILE A 274 45.56 -12.08 -21.15
CA ILE A 274 44.88 -13.25 -20.61
C ILE A 274 45.86 -13.96 -19.68
N THR A 275 45.51 -14.07 -18.40
CA THR A 275 46.36 -14.72 -17.40
C THR A 275 45.70 -16.00 -16.87
N PHE A 276 46.44 -17.11 -16.91
CA PHE A 276 46.07 -18.38 -16.29
C PHE A 276 46.97 -18.57 -15.07
N ALA A 277 46.39 -18.73 -13.90
CA ALA A 277 47.10 -18.96 -12.64
C ALA A 277 46.58 -20.22 -11.97
N CYS A 278 47.45 -21.16 -11.63
CA CYS A 278 47.14 -22.36 -10.86
C CYS A 278 48.36 -22.84 -10.07
N PRO A 279 48.21 -23.35 -8.83
CA PRO A 279 49.33 -23.93 -8.07
C PRO A 279 49.75 -25.32 -8.55
N GLY A 280 48.95 -25.99 -9.35
CA GLY A 280 49.18 -27.31 -9.89
C GLY A 280 49.50 -27.32 -11.38
N ASN A 281 49.16 -28.39 -12.06
CA ASN A 281 49.44 -28.57 -13.47
C ASN A 281 48.41 -27.82 -14.35
N PHE A 282 48.88 -27.06 -15.31
CA PHE A 282 48.10 -26.53 -16.42
C PHE A 282 48.20 -27.49 -17.61
N SER A 283 47.09 -28.16 -17.97
CA SER A 283 47.07 -29.15 -19.05
C SER A 283 46.15 -28.66 -20.18
N VAL A 284 46.67 -28.58 -21.37
CA VAL A 284 45.94 -28.25 -22.60
C VAL A 284 45.90 -29.49 -23.50
N LYS A 285 44.69 -29.90 -23.89
CA LYS A 285 44.46 -31.03 -24.79
C LYS A 285 43.76 -30.51 -26.06
N GLY A 286 44.39 -30.62 -27.17
CA GLY A 286 43.87 -30.23 -28.49
C GLY A 286 44.48 -31.07 -29.60
N GLY A 287 43.81 -31.24 -30.74
CA GLY A 287 44.34 -31.93 -31.92
C GLY A 287 45.49 -31.19 -32.55
N GLN A 288 45.52 -29.85 -32.41
CA GLN A 288 46.62 -28.98 -32.81
C GLN A 288 46.70 -27.81 -31.84
N HIS A 289 47.89 -27.25 -31.66
CA HIS A 289 48.18 -26.03 -30.90
C HIS A 289 48.73 -24.97 -31.82
N VAL A 290 47.92 -24.03 -32.25
CA VAL A 290 48.33 -22.93 -33.14
C VAL A 290 48.41 -21.65 -32.31
N PHE A 291 49.54 -20.94 -32.39
CA PHE A 291 49.76 -19.63 -31.80
C PHE A 291 50.00 -18.62 -32.92
N ASP A 292 48.97 -17.82 -33.20
CA ASP A 292 49.06 -16.74 -34.20
C ASP A 292 49.51 -15.43 -33.56
N GLY A 293 49.85 -14.44 -34.37
CA GLY A 293 50.17 -13.08 -33.90
C GLY A 293 48.97 -12.41 -33.19
N GLY A 294 49.26 -11.43 -32.33
CA GLY A 294 48.27 -10.72 -31.54
C GLY A 294 47.15 -10.08 -32.38
N ALA A 295 45.89 -10.27 -31.97
CA ALA A 295 44.72 -9.64 -32.55
C ALA A 295 43.98 -8.81 -31.47
N ARG A 296 43.21 -7.80 -31.89
CA ARG A 296 42.40 -6.98 -31.01
C ARG A 296 40.91 -7.34 -31.15
N ALA A 297 40.19 -7.40 -30.03
CA ALA A 297 38.74 -7.49 -29.98
C ALA A 297 38.19 -6.32 -29.15
N GLU A 298 37.17 -5.67 -29.63
CA GLU A 298 36.51 -4.59 -28.91
C GLU A 298 35.23 -5.13 -28.20
N ALA A 299 35.12 -4.86 -26.90
CA ALA A 299 33.90 -5.12 -26.15
C ALA A 299 33.00 -3.88 -26.25
N SER A 300 31.93 -3.96 -27.03
CA SER A 300 30.89 -2.94 -27.07
C SER A 300 29.80 -3.29 -26.06
N SER A 301 29.54 -2.39 -25.13
CA SER A 301 28.41 -2.47 -24.16
C SER A 301 27.43 -1.34 -24.46
N ALA A 302 26.14 -1.64 -24.49
CA ALA A 302 25.13 -0.61 -24.59
C ALA A 302 25.13 0.25 -23.31
N PRO A 303 25.00 1.59 -23.40
CA PRO A 303 24.92 2.44 -22.24
C PRO A 303 23.62 2.17 -21.48
N LEU A 304 23.71 2.12 -20.15
CA LEU A 304 22.54 2.02 -19.28
C LEU A 304 21.87 3.40 -19.16
N PRO A 305 20.52 3.45 -19.02
CA PRO A 305 19.81 4.70 -18.82
C PRO A 305 20.27 5.43 -17.55
N SER A 306 20.25 6.78 -17.58
CA SER A 306 20.56 7.59 -16.39
C SER A 306 19.42 7.50 -15.38
N SER A 307 19.76 7.23 -14.11
CA SER A 307 18.80 7.05 -13.01
C SER A 307 18.42 8.34 -12.26
N LYS A 308 18.64 9.53 -12.83
CA LYS A 308 18.19 10.77 -12.22
C LYS A 308 16.68 10.92 -12.42
N LEU A 309 15.91 10.36 -11.50
CA LEU A 309 14.46 10.57 -11.36
C LEU A 309 14.20 11.35 -10.07
N SER A 310 13.55 12.51 -10.17
CA SER A 310 12.84 13.08 -9.03
C SER A 310 11.49 12.36 -8.93
N LEU A 311 11.35 11.48 -7.95
CA LEU A 311 10.20 10.57 -7.83
C LEU A 311 8.97 11.20 -7.16
N PHE A 312 9.17 12.25 -6.37
CA PHE A 312 8.11 12.90 -5.63
C PHE A 312 7.98 14.35 -6.09
N ASN A 313 6.89 14.59 -6.82
CA ASN A 313 6.50 15.92 -7.27
C ASN A 313 5.21 16.28 -6.57
N ARG A 314 5.18 17.39 -5.84
CA ARG A 314 3.95 17.92 -5.25
C ARG A 314 3.78 19.38 -5.61
N GLN A 315 2.68 19.68 -6.25
CA GLN A 315 2.20 21.01 -6.51
C GLN A 315 0.87 21.18 -5.77
N MET A 316 0.70 22.30 -5.10
CA MET A 316 -0.50 22.56 -4.31
C MET A 316 -1.34 23.63 -4.99
N GLN A 317 -2.64 23.39 -5.08
CA GLN A 317 -3.59 24.40 -5.54
C GLN A 317 -4.26 25.05 -4.34
N LEU A 318 -4.29 26.38 -4.35
CA LEU A 318 -4.89 27.18 -3.30
C LEU A 318 -6.27 27.68 -3.75
N SER A 319 -7.28 27.41 -2.96
CA SER A 319 -8.64 27.93 -3.14
C SER A 319 -9.21 28.43 -1.83
N ALA A 320 -10.11 29.39 -1.90
CA ALA A 320 -10.82 29.91 -0.73
C ALA A 320 -11.78 28.85 -0.18
N LEU A 321 -11.81 28.69 1.14
CA LEU A 321 -12.50 27.59 1.82
C LEU A 321 -14.03 27.74 1.75
N ASP A 322 -14.50 28.96 1.67
CA ASP A 322 -15.91 29.33 1.69
C ASP A 322 -16.55 29.46 0.29
N THR A 323 -15.78 29.91 -0.70
CA THR A 323 -16.27 30.14 -2.07
C THR A 323 -15.76 29.15 -3.09
N GLY A 324 -14.67 28.44 -2.80
CA GLY A 324 -13.97 27.59 -3.76
C GLY A 324 -13.22 28.36 -4.85
N GLU A 325 -13.15 29.70 -4.75
CA GLU A 325 -12.46 30.56 -5.71
C GLU A 325 -10.96 30.30 -5.70
N ILE A 326 -10.33 30.22 -6.86
CA ILE A 326 -8.89 29.99 -7.02
C ILE A 326 -8.13 31.25 -6.57
N LEU A 327 -7.19 31.07 -5.67
CA LEU A 327 -6.37 32.15 -5.12
C LEU A 327 -5.05 32.26 -5.89
N ALA A 328 -5.08 33.04 -6.99
CA ALA A 328 -3.89 33.37 -7.76
C ALA A 328 -3.03 34.44 -7.04
N GLU A 329 -1.78 34.56 -7.44
CA GLU A 329 -0.80 35.56 -6.92
C GLU A 329 -0.68 35.57 -5.38
N THR A 330 -1.06 34.46 -4.71
CA THR A 330 -1.03 34.35 -3.26
C THR A 330 0.34 33.88 -2.79
N PRO A 331 1.02 34.58 -1.87
CA PRO A 331 2.30 34.18 -1.33
C PRO A 331 2.21 32.84 -0.63
N TYR A 332 3.20 31.94 -0.89
CA TYR A 332 3.34 30.67 -0.20
C TYR A 332 4.78 30.45 0.30
N PHE A 333 4.92 29.63 1.34
CA PHE A 333 6.18 29.18 1.90
C PHE A 333 6.04 27.72 2.30
N ILE A 334 6.79 26.84 1.64
CA ILE A 334 6.80 25.40 1.88
C ILE A 334 8.16 25.05 2.49
N ARG A 335 8.15 24.41 3.65
CA ARG A 335 9.36 23.85 4.26
C ARG A 335 9.19 22.35 4.36
N LEU A 336 10.10 21.60 3.75
CA LEU A 336 10.19 20.16 3.86
C LEU A 336 10.97 19.76 5.13
N ASP A 337 10.77 18.52 5.58
CA ASP A 337 11.39 18.01 6.82
C ASP A 337 12.92 17.88 6.73
N ASP A 338 13.46 17.78 5.51
CA ASP A 338 14.91 17.84 5.23
C ASP A 338 15.50 19.24 5.28
N GLY A 339 14.66 20.27 5.49
CA GLY A 339 15.05 21.68 5.56
C GLY A 339 15.01 22.42 4.22
N VAL A 340 14.71 21.76 3.11
CA VAL A 340 14.52 22.42 1.81
C VAL A 340 13.31 23.34 1.85
N VAL A 341 13.44 24.52 1.24
CA VAL A 341 12.40 25.55 1.24
C VAL A 341 12.05 25.96 -0.18
N TYR A 342 10.74 25.93 -0.48
CA TYR A 342 10.15 26.52 -1.68
C TYR A 342 9.29 27.72 -1.28
N HIS A 343 9.42 28.83 -2.00
CA HIS A 343 8.62 30.00 -1.72
C HIS A 343 8.39 30.83 -2.97
N GLY A 344 7.22 31.43 -3.09
CA GLY A 344 6.84 32.22 -4.24
C GLY A 344 5.43 32.78 -4.11
N ARG A 345 4.79 32.90 -5.26
CA ARG A 345 3.37 33.21 -5.39
C ARG A 345 2.72 32.17 -6.27
N THR A 346 1.48 31.83 -5.99
CA THR A 346 0.68 30.93 -6.84
C THR A 346 0.49 31.57 -8.22
N ASP A 347 0.42 30.74 -9.24
CA ASP A 347 0.13 31.14 -10.62
C ASP A 347 -1.35 31.50 -10.83
N SER A 348 -1.75 31.73 -12.09
CA SER A 348 -3.15 32.04 -12.47
C SER A 348 -4.15 30.93 -12.12
N ASP A 349 -3.70 29.69 -11.99
CA ASP A 349 -4.50 28.53 -11.61
C ASP A 349 -4.41 28.24 -10.10
N GLY A 350 -3.81 29.16 -9.32
CA GLY A 350 -3.63 29.05 -7.89
C GLY A 350 -2.59 27.99 -7.48
N LEU A 351 -1.72 27.55 -8.40
CA LEU A 351 -0.75 26.50 -8.15
C LEU A 351 0.58 27.07 -7.62
N THR A 352 1.19 26.37 -6.66
CA THR A 352 2.56 26.65 -6.20
C THR A 352 3.58 26.13 -7.20
N ASP A 353 4.85 26.49 -7.05
CA ASP A 353 5.94 25.79 -7.71
C ASP A 353 5.96 24.31 -7.34
N LEU A 354 6.49 23.49 -8.25
CA LEU A 354 6.60 22.05 -8.06
C LEU A 354 7.70 21.73 -7.05
N ALA A 355 7.33 21.32 -5.84
CA ALA A 355 8.28 20.79 -4.88
C ALA A 355 8.68 19.37 -5.30
N GLN A 356 9.99 19.13 -5.50
CA GLN A 356 10.54 17.88 -5.98
C GLN A 356 11.55 17.32 -4.97
N ASP A 357 11.44 16.02 -4.67
CA ASP A 357 12.41 15.31 -3.86
C ASP A 357 12.61 13.85 -4.31
N GLN A 358 13.71 13.23 -3.89
CA GLN A 358 14.00 11.81 -4.10
C GLN A 358 13.29 10.90 -3.08
N ALA A 359 12.83 11.45 -1.96
CA ALA A 359 12.08 10.77 -0.92
C ALA A 359 10.73 11.43 -0.68
N ALA A 360 9.75 10.67 -0.20
CA ALA A 360 8.46 11.20 0.24
C ALA A 360 8.64 11.96 1.57
N LEU A 361 8.94 13.25 1.49
CA LEU A 361 9.05 14.12 2.66
C LEU A 361 7.71 14.74 3.02
N GLN A 362 7.46 14.87 4.30
CA GLN A 362 6.41 15.72 4.82
C GLN A 362 6.91 17.16 4.85
N GLY A 363 6.02 18.12 4.83
CA GLY A 363 6.40 19.51 4.87
C GLY A 363 5.26 20.37 5.40
N LYS A 364 5.63 21.50 6.02
CA LYS A 364 4.69 22.52 6.45
C LYS A 364 4.53 23.56 5.37
N VAL A 365 3.27 23.92 5.09
CA VAL A 365 2.93 24.94 4.09
C VAL A 365 2.22 26.08 4.78
N ASP A 366 2.72 27.29 4.60
CA ASP A 366 2.14 28.52 5.10
C ASP A 366 1.78 29.41 3.90
N PHE A 367 0.65 30.14 3.98
CA PHE A 367 0.12 30.99 2.90
C PHE A 367 -0.14 32.41 3.34
N GLY A 368 -0.26 33.32 2.36
CA GLY A 368 -0.66 34.70 2.56
C GLY A 368 0.31 35.49 3.45
N HIS A 369 -0.23 36.19 4.46
CA HIS A 369 0.56 37.04 5.33
C HIS A 369 1.64 36.31 6.13
N GLU A 370 1.37 35.13 6.61
CA GLU A 370 2.36 34.30 7.34
C GLU A 370 3.49 33.86 6.40
N ALA A 371 3.17 33.46 5.18
CA ALA A 371 4.19 33.14 4.18
C ALA A 371 5.08 34.35 3.88
N MET A 372 4.52 35.54 3.76
CA MET A 372 5.31 36.77 3.54
C MET A 372 6.31 37.06 4.67
N LYS A 373 5.92 36.85 5.93
CA LYS A 373 6.81 36.99 7.09
C LYS A 373 7.94 35.97 7.04
N LEU A 374 7.60 34.70 6.72
CA LEU A 374 8.59 33.63 6.63
C LEU A 374 9.58 33.87 5.49
N ILE A 375 9.10 34.33 4.32
CA ILE A 375 9.96 34.67 3.18
C ILE A 375 10.91 35.81 3.54
N ALA A 376 10.42 36.84 4.21
CA ALA A 376 11.25 38.00 4.64
C ALA A 376 12.35 37.52 5.61
N ASN A 377 11.99 36.70 6.60
CA ASN A 377 12.94 36.14 7.57
C ASN A 377 13.95 35.18 6.92
N PHE A 378 13.53 34.42 5.94
CA PHE A 378 14.41 33.48 5.21
C PHE A 378 15.46 34.27 4.39
N LYS A 379 15.01 35.27 3.62
CA LYS A 379 15.88 36.13 2.83
C LYS A 379 16.84 37.00 3.68
N ALA A 380 16.49 37.32 4.93
CA ALA A 380 17.36 38.05 5.85
C ALA A 380 18.45 37.16 6.49
N LYS A 381 18.33 35.82 6.41
CA LYS A 381 19.30 34.86 6.93
C LYS A 381 20.17 34.21 5.84
N ALA A 382 19.77 34.31 4.57
CA ALA A 382 20.53 33.90 3.39
C ALA A 382 21.44 35.05 2.91
#